data_7e6562644b9fdeb8c82a2a2a853fcd97
#
_entry.id   7e6562644b9fdeb8c82a2a2a853fcd97
#
_cell.length_a   1.000
_cell.length_b   1.000
_cell.length_c   1.000
_cell.angle_alpha   90.00
_cell.angle_beta   90.00
_cell.angle_gamma   90.00
#
_symmetry.space_group_name_H-M   'P 1'
#
loop_
_entity.id
_entity.type
_entity.pdbx_description
1 polymer ?
#
loop_
_entity_poly.entity_id
_entity_poly.type
_entity_poly.pdbx_seq_one_letter_code
_entity_poly.pdbx_strand_id
1 'polypeptide(L)'
;PHETADTSFRIIDINCRLADYAKKTSNNLPVLISPYFLGRPSPYEALISLVSWERATPRTLEEHSRQWEEIFKNFAGLVDYCAFQDGTVPLLELEEFVKVTSEIAKKYGITLWSNVELFDRDVPIKFPPIDWRKLAYKMDVVQPYVEKLISFEFSHFLSPNSIWPSARNLYKRYKEFLITKE
;
A
#
# COMPACT_ATOMS: atom_id res chain seq x y z
N PRO A 1 10.54 -12.38 2.71
CA PRO A 1 10.33 -12.23 1.28
C PRO A 1 9.69 -10.89 1.11
N HIS A 2 10.38 -9.99 0.43
CA HIS A 2 9.82 -8.70 0.11
C HIS A 2 8.63 -8.96 -0.79
N GLU A 3 7.45 -8.64 -0.30
CA GLU A 3 6.19 -8.69 -1.04
C GLU A 3 6.15 -7.55 -2.05
N THR A 4 7.25 -7.40 -2.77
CA THR A 4 7.24 -6.56 -3.92
C THR A 4 6.20 -7.13 -4.86
N ALA A 5 5.54 -6.30 -5.62
CA ALA A 5 4.81 -6.71 -6.80
C ALA A 5 5.81 -7.37 -7.79
N ASP A 6 6.54 -8.36 -7.29
CA ASP A 6 7.43 -9.18 -8.06
C ASP A 6 6.54 -10.06 -8.92
N THR A 7 6.51 -9.71 -10.20
CA THR A 7 5.85 -10.45 -11.26
C THR A 7 6.61 -11.73 -11.62
N SER A 8 7.52 -12.20 -10.77
CA SER A 8 8.06 -13.51 -10.99
C SER A 8 6.92 -14.53 -10.93
N PHE A 9 6.73 -15.29 -11.99
CA PHE A 9 5.72 -16.35 -12.09
C PHE A 9 5.69 -17.25 -10.87
N ARG A 10 6.84 -17.48 -10.25
CA ARG A 10 6.97 -18.32 -9.07
C ARG A 10 6.28 -17.72 -7.84
N ILE A 11 6.37 -16.41 -7.62
CA ILE A 11 5.74 -15.75 -6.47
C ILE A 11 4.25 -15.66 -6.67
N ILE A 12 3.80 -15.31 -7.88
CA ILE A 12 2.38 -15.30 -8.22
C ILE A 12 1.78 -16.71 -8.05
N ASP A 13 2.42 -17.75 -8.58
CA ASP A 13 1.95 -19.14 -8.45
C ASP A 13 1.82 -19.56 -6.97
N ILE A 14 2.84 -19.29 -6.15
CA ILE A 14 2.80 -19.62 -4.73
C ILE A 14 1.63 -18.90 -4.03
N ASN A 15 1.44 -17.62 -4.27
CA ASN A 15 0.37 -16.85 -3.65
C ASN A 15 -1.01 -17.31 -4.14
N CYS A 16 -1.18 -17.65 -5.42
CA CYS A 16 -2.41 -18.22 -5.94
C CYS A 16 -2.75 -19.56 -5.25
N ARG A 17 -1.77 -20.43 -5.07
CA ARG A 17 -1.94 -21.71 -4.37
C ARG A 17 -2.28 -21.52 -2.90
N LEU A 18 -1.68 -20.53 -2.23
CA LEU A 18 -2.01 -20.20 -0.85
C LEU A 18 -3.42 -19.64 -0.72
N ALA A 19 -3.86 -18.77 -1.63
CA ALA A 19 -5.20 -18.22 -1.65
C ALA A 19 -6.26 -19.31 -1.91
N ASP A 20 -6.02 -20.19 -2.89
CA ASP A 20 -6.89 -21.34 -3.18
C ASP A 20 -6.99 -22.29 -1.97
N TYR A 21 -5.84 -22.62 -1.36
CA TYR A 21 -5.82 -23.44 -0.15
C TYR A 21 -6.58 -22.78 1.01
N ALA A 22 -6.37 -21.48 1.24
CA ALA A 22 -7.09 -20.75 2.27
C ALA A 22 -8.60 -20.79 2.06
N LYS A 23 -9.10 -20.55 0.85
CA LYS A 23 -10.53 -20.66 0.53
C LYS A 23 -11.09 -22.06 0.78
N LYS A 24 -10.38 -23.08 0.33
CA LYS A 24 -10.83 -24.50 0.49
C LYS A 24 -10.87 -24.96 1.95
N THR A 25 -9.93 -24.51 2.76
CA THR A 25 -9.79 -24.95 4.17
C THR A 25 -10.57 -24.11 5.16
N SER A 26 -10.91 -22.87 4.81
CA SER A 26 -11.58 -21.91 5.68
C SER A 26 -13.08 -21.76 5.43
N ASN A 27 -13.70 -22.71 4.74
CA ASN A 27 -15.10 -22.62 4.34
C ASN A 27 -15.41 -21.34 3.51
N ASN A 28 -14.52 -21.06 2.57
CA ASN A 28 -14.62 -19.93 1.64
C ASN A 28 -14.60 -18.52 2.29
N LEU A 29 -13.85 -18.36 3.38
CA LEU A 29 -13.62 -17.03 3.94
C LEU A 29 -12.93 -16.11 2.93
N PRO A 30 -13.22 -14.79 3.00
CA PRO A 30 -12.58 -13.83 2.12
C PRO A 30 -11.04 -13.79 2.29
N VAL A 31 -10.34 -13.69 1.18
CA VAL A 31 -8.88 -13.59 1.13
C VAL A 31 -8.48 -12.16 0.83
N LEU A 32 -7.60 -11.60 1.68
CA LEU A 32 -7.02 -10.28 1.50
C LEU A 32 -5.51 -10.40 1.27
N ILE A 33 -5.01 -9.65 0.31
CA ILE A 33 -3.57 -9.44 0.08
C ILE A 33 -3.20 -7.99 0.35
N SER A 34 -1.95 -7.75 0.78
CA SER A 34 -1.46 -6.38 1.05
C SER A 34 -0.08 -6.14 0.45
N PRO A 35 0.03 -6.05 -0.88
CA PRO A 35 1.29 -5.82 -1.58
C PRO A 35 1.70 -4.35 -1.55
N TYR A 36 3.01 -4.10 -1.76
CA TYR A 36 3.53 -2.76 -1.93
C TYR A 36 3.22 -2.18 -3.31
N PHE A 37 2.83 -0.93 -3.37
CA PHE A 37 2.99 -0.12 -4.56
C PHE A 37 4.46 0.26 -4.72
N LEU A 38 5.01 0.02 -5.89
CA LEU A 38 6.34 0.49 -6.24
C LEU A 38 6.20 1.67 -7.18
N GLY A 39 6.42 2.87 -6.64
CA GLY A 39 6.48 4.11 -7.42
C GLY A 39 7.86 4.37 -8.02
N ARG A 40 8.01 5.53 -8.65
CA ARG A 40 9.33 6.02 -9.06
C ARG A 40 10.12 6.40 -7.82
N PRO A 41 11.34 5.90 -7.62
CA PRO A 41 12.15 6.36 -6.51
C PRO A 41 12.46 7.84 -6.66
N SER A 42 12.42 8.56 -5.54
CA SER A 42 13.03 9.89 -5.51
C SER A 42 14.53 9.79 -5.83
N PRO A 43 15.18 10.86 -6.28
CA PRO A 43 16.62 10.85 -6.48
C PRO A 43 17.40 10.40 -5.25
N TYR A 44 16.88 10.65 -4.06
CA TYR A 44 17.47 10.24 -2.79
C TYR A 44 17.31 8.74 -2.55
N GLU A 45 16.14 8.17 -2.81
CA GLU A 45 15.88 6.73 -2.73
C GLU A 45 16.68 5.96 -3.79
N ALA A 46 16.85 6.52 -4.99
CA ALA A 46 17.72 5.96 -6.01
C ALA A 46 19.18 5.89 -5.53
N LEU A 47 19.67 6.92 -4.83
CA LEU A 47 21.02 6.92 -4.23
C LEU A 47 21.15 5.85 -3.13
N ILE A 48 20.15 5.71 -2.28
CA ILE A 48 20.13 4.70 -1.22
C ILE A 48 20.03 3.29 -1.80
N SER A 49 19.26 3.09 -2.86
CA SER A 49 19.14 1.79 -3.52
C SER A 49 20.46 1.29 -4.12
N LEU A 50 21.39 2.20 -4.43
CA LEU A 50 22.76 1.84 -4.83
C LEU A 50 23.61 1.27 -3.67
N VAL A 51 23.24 1.57 -2.44
CA VAL A 51 23.98 1.21 -1.22
C VAL A 51 23.26 0.13 -0.41
N SER A 52 21.96 0.00 -0.56
CA SER A 52 21.14 -1.02 0.12
C SER A 52 20.85 -2.22 -0.80
N TRP A 53 20.67 -3.39 -0.19
CA TRP A 53 20.28 -4.62 -0.88
C TRP A 53 18.86 -4.56 -1.48
N GLU A 54 18.09 -3.54 -1.14
CA GLU A 54 16.78 -3.29 -1.69
C GLU A 54 16.90 -2.45 -2.96
N ARG A 55 16.94 -3.11 -4.09
CA ARG A 55 16.82 -2.44 -5.39
C ARG A 55 15.36 -2.01 -5.58
N ALA A 56 15.06 -0.77 -5.19
CA ALA A 56 13.85 -0.14 -5.65
C ALA A 56 13.98 0.07 -7.16
N THR A 57 13.34 -0.77 -7.95
CA THR A 57 13.30 -0.60 -9.39
C THR A 57 12.31 0.53 -9.70
N PRO A 58 12.77 1.66 -10.31
CA PRO A 58 11.86 2.71 -10.73
C PRO A 58 10.80 2.12 -11.66
N ARG A 59 9.54 2.52 -11.48
CA ARG A 59 8.46 2.05 -12.33
C ARG A 59 7.77 3.21 -13.00
N THR A 60 7.64 3.11 -14.30
CA THR A 60 6.73 3.97 -15.04
C THR A 60 5.28 3.57 -14.73
N LEU A 61 4.34 4.47 -14.97
CA LEU A 61 2.92 4.15 -14.83
C LEU A 61 2.50 2.98 -15.73
N GLU A 62 3.11 2.86 -16.90
CA GLU A 62 2.87 1.76 -17.85
C GLU A 62 3.38 0.41 -17.27
N GLU A 63 4.59 0.38 -16.71
CA GLU A 63 5.12 -0.81 -16.05
C GLU A 63 4.28 -1.21 -14.84
N HIS A 64 3.84 -0.25 -14.03
CA HIS A 64 2.92 -0.45 -12.93
C HIS A 64 1.60 -1.07 -13.43
N SER A 65 0.99 -0.47 -14.43
CA SER A 65 -0.25 -0.97 -15.03
C SER A 65 -0.11 -2.42 -15.51
N ARG A 66 0.95 -2.73 -16.27
CA ARG A 66 1.21 -4.07 -16.78
C ARG A 66 1.38 -5.10 -15.67
N GLN A 67 2.06 -4.73 -14.59
CA GLN A 67 2.30 -5.64 -13.46
C GLN A 67 1.02 -5.91 -12.67
N TRP A 68 0.23 -4.87 -12.40
CA TRP A 68 -1.03 -5.05 -11.69
C TRP A 68 -2.06 -5.80 -12.54
N GLU A 69 -2.06 -5.61 -13.84
CA GLU A 69 -2.85 -6.41 -14.78
C GLU A 69 -2.50 -7.89 -14.66
N GLU A 70 -1.22 -8.24 -14.64
CA GLU A 70 -0.76 -9.62 -14.51
C GLU A 70 -1.11 -10.20 -13.13
N ILE A 71 -0.87 -9.44 -12.06
CA ILE A 71 -1.19 -9.84 -10.69
C ILE A 71 -2.69 -10.14 -10.56
N PHE A 72 -3.55 -9.18 -10.89
CA PHE A 72 -4.97 -9.33 -10.69
C PHE A 72 -5.61 -10.37 -11.62
N LYS A 73 -5.10 -10.52 -12.84
CA LYS A 73 -5.51 -11.59 -13.75
C LYS A 73 -5.31 -12.98 -13.13
N ASN A 74 -4.17 -13.20 -12.47
CA ASN A 74 -3.88 -14.48 -11.84
C ASN A 74 -4.65 -14.68 -10.52
N PHE A 75 -4.99 -13.62 -9.81
CA PHE A 75 -5.73 -13.65 -8.56
C PHE A 75 -7.25 -13.60 -8.72
N ALA A 76 -7.76 -13.42 -9.94
CA ALA A 76 -9.19 -13.36 -10.21
C ALA A 76 -9.92 -14.60 -9.69
N GLY A 77 -10.94 -14.40 -8.85
CA GLY A 77 -11.69 -15.47 -8.18
C GLY A 77 -11.00 -16.13 -6.99
N LEU A 78 -9.73 -15.83 -6.72
CA LEU A 78 -8.97 -16.35 -5.56
C LEU A 78 -8.83 -15.32 -4.44
N VAL A 79 -8.70 -14.05 -4.79
CA VAL A 79 -8.54 -12.93 -3.86
C VAL A 79 -9.75 -12.03 -3.94
N ASP A 80 -10.30 -11.68 -2.79
CA ASP A 80 -11.48 -10.81 -2.67
C ASP A 80 -11.07 -9.35 -2.46
N TYR A 81 -10.02 -9.11 -1.68
CA TYR A 81 -9.55 -7.78 -1.31
C TYR A 81 -8.05 -7.61 -1.55
N CYS A 82 -7.69 -6.45 -2.08
CA CYS A 82 -6.31 -6.02 -2.17
C CYS A 82 -6.15 -4.69 -1.43
N ALA A 83 -5.40 -4.69 -0.31
CA ALA A 83 -5.06 -3.50 0.46
C ALA A 83 -3.61 -3.11 0.16
N PHE A 84 -3.39 -2.33 -0.90
CA PHE A 84 -2.03 -1.93 -1.27
C PHE A 84 -1.38 -1.02 -0.22
N GLN A 85 -0.05 -1.11 -0.10
CA GLN A 85 0.77 -0.27 0.76
C GLN A 85 1.43 0.82 -0.09
N ASP A 86 1.27 2.08 0.29
CA ASP A 86 1.58 3.25 -0.54
C ASP A 86 2.90 3.96 -0.22
N GLY A 87 3.66 3.46 0.74
CA GLY A 87 4.83 4.15 1.29
C GLY A 87 6.02 4.34 0.35
N THR A 88 6.03 3.68 -0.80
CA THR A 88 7.11 3.82 -1.80
C THR A 88 6.73 4.68 -2.99
N VAL A 89 5.49 5.17 -3.04
CA VAL A 89 5.03 6.04 -4.14
C VAL A 89 5.26 7.49 -3.76
N PRO A 90 5.89 8.30 -4.62
CA PRO A 90 5.98 9.73 -4.40
C PRO A 90 4.59 10.35 -4.22
N LEU A 91 4.45 11.22 -3.22
CA LEU A 91 3.16 11.74 -2.80
C LEU A 91 2.33 12.33 -3.95
N LEU A 92 2.98 13.06 -4.85
CA LEU A 92 2.32 13.74 -5.96
C LEU A 92 1.95 12.78 -7.13
N GLU A 93 2.48 11.58 -7.14
CA GLU A 93 2.18 10.55 -8.15
C GLU A 93 1.14 9.54 -7.67
N LEU A 94 0.81 9.56 -6.37
CA LEU A 94 -0.03 8.54 -5.74
C LEU A 94 -1.40 8.40 -6.42
N GLU A 95 -2.03 9.50 -6.77
CA GLU A 95 -3.36 9.48 -7.39
C GLU A 95 -3.37 8.73 -8.72
N GLU A 96 -2.38 8.97 -9.60
CA GLU A 96 -2.29 8.30 -10.90
C GLU A 96 -2.12 6.79 -10.74
N PHE A 97 -1.25 6.36 -9.83
CA PHE A 97 -0.98 4.96 -9.57
C PHE A 97 -2.22 4.25 -9.01
N VAL A 98 -2.90 4.86 -8.06
CA VAL A 98 -4.12 4.30 -7.46
C VAL A 98 -5.25 4.22 -8.46
N LYS A 99 -5.45 5.25 -9.29
CA LYS A 99 -6.48 5.28 -10.33
C LYS A 99 -6.33 4.10 -11.29
N VAL A 100 -5.13 3.91 -11.84
CA VAL A 100 -4.84 2.79 -12.76
C VAL A 100 -5.10 1.45 -12.08
N THR A 101 -4.61 1.28 -10.85
CA THR A 101 -4.83 0.03 -10.11
C THR A 101 -6.29 -0.23 -9.82
N SER A 102 -7.08 0.81 -9.52
CA SER A 102 -8.53 0.69 -9.28
C SER A 102 -9.28 0.22 -10.54
N GLU A 103 -8.92 0.74 -11.71
CA GLU A 103 -9.52 0.32 -12.98
C GLU A 103 -9.23 -1.17 -13.26
N ILE A 104 -8.00 -1.60 -13.02
CA ILE A 104 -7.59 -3.01 -13.19
C ILE A 104 -8.29 -3.91 -12.16
N ALA A 105 -8.33 -3.50 -10.89
CA ALA A 105 -9.01 -4.26 -9.84
C ALA A 105 -10.48 -4.51 -10.18
N LYS A 106 -11.19 -3.48 -10.64
CA LYS A 106 -12.59 -3.58 -11.09
C LYS A 106 -12.75 -4.58 -12.24
N LYS A 107 -11.83 -4.57 -13.21
CA LYS A 107 -11.84 -5.50 -14.34
C LYS A 107 -11.78 -6.96 -13.90
N TYR A 108 -11.06 -7.26 -12.82
CA TYR A 108 -10.87 -8.63 -12.31
C TYR A 108 -11.73 -8.98 -11.09
N GLY A 109 -12.67 -8.09 -10.71
CA GLY A 109 -13.59 -8.34 -9.60
C GLY A 109 -12.92 -8.35 -8.23
N ILE A 110 -11.78 -7.67 -8.06
CA ILE A 110 -11.06 -7.55 -6.80
C ILE A 110 -11.42 -6.20 -6.17
N THR A 111 -11.86 -6.23 -4.92
CA THR A 111 -12.17 -5.02 -4.17
C THR A 111 -10.87 -4.35 -3.70
N LEU A 112 -10.66 -3.11 -4.13
CA LEU A 112 -9.45 -2.37 -3.76
C LEU A 112 -9.64 -1.62 -2.44
N TRP A 113 -8.71 -1.81 -1.52
CA TRP A 113 -8.53 -1.04 -0.29
C TRP A 113 -7.15 -0.39 -0.31
N SER A 114 -6.97 0.67 0.45
CA SER A 114 -5.65 1.25 0.70
C SER A 114 -5.21 0.96 2.13
N ASN A 115 -3.99 0.46 2.28
CA ASN A 115 -3.30 0.36 3.54
C ASN A 115 -2.35 1.57 3.66
N VAL A 116 -2.89 2.69 4.12
CA VAL A 116 -2.17 3.96 4.22
C VAL A 116 -1.05 3.83 5.25
N GLU A 117 0.19 3.99 4.82
CA GLU A 117 1.33 3.97 5.75
C GLU A 117 1.39 5.26 6.55
N LEU A 118 1.42 5.11 7.90
CA LEU A 118 1.42 6.21 8.87
C LEU A 118 2.84 6.70 9.22
N PHE A 119 3.81 6.40 8.40
CA PHE A 119 5.21 6.79 8.60
C PHE A 119 5.81 7.41 7.34
N ASP A 120 6.84 8.20 7.54
CA ASP A 120 7.73 8.65 6.47
C ASP A 120 8.94 7.72 6.38
N ARG A 121 9.45 7.52 5.17
CA ARG A 121 10.73 6.83 4.95
C ARG A 121 11.87 7.83 5.06
N ASP A 122 12.34 8.03 6.26
CA ASP A 122 13.45 8.93 6.56
C ASP A 122 14.72 8.13 6.86
N VAL A 123 15.36 7.67 5.81
CA VAL A 123 16.61 6.92 5.89
C VAL A 123 17.78 7.93 5.96
N PRO A 124 18.75 7.76 6.87
CA PRO A 124 19.01 6.59 7.70
C PRO A 124 18.35 6.59 9.10
N ILE A 125 17.54 7.57 9.43
CA ILE A 125 17.08 7.82 10.81
C ILE A 125 16.05 6.79 11.27
N LYS A 126 15.31 6.18 10.43
CA LYS A 126 14.21 5.20 10.60
C LYS A 126 12.89 5.70 10.03
N PHE A 127 11.79 5.05 10.42
CA PHE A 127 10.44 5.40 9.99
C PHE A 127 9.75 6.25 11.07
N PRO A 128 9.84 7.58 11.03
CA PRO A 128 9.09 8.44 11.94
C PRO A 128 7.61 8.50 11.52
N PRO A 129 6.68 8.83 12.45
CA PRO A 129 5.31 9.12 12.09
C PRO A 129 5.21 10.18 11.00
N ILE A 130 4.31 9.97 10.05
CA ILE A 130 4.08 10.87 8.92
C ILE A 130 3.57 12.24 9.40
N ASP A 131 3.90 13.31 8.67
CA ASP A 131 3.27 14.62 8.89
C ASP A 131 1.77 14.55 8.57
N TRP A 132 0.95 15.21 9.39
CA TRP A 132 -0.50 15.22 9.23
C TRP A 132 -0.95 15.69 7.83
N ARG A 133 -0.31 16.70 7.26
CA ARG A 133 -0.68 17.24 5.95
C ARG A 133 -0.45 16.22 4.84
N LYS A 134 0.62 15.42 4.94
CA LYS A 134 0.89 14.31 4.01
C LYS A 134 -0.16 13.21 4.16
N LEU A 135 -0.50 12.83 5.40
CA LEU A 135 -1.52 11.82 5.66
C LEU A 135 -2.88 12.25 5.12
N ALA A 136 -3.31 13.47 5.42
CA ALA A 136 -4.57 14.03 4.92
C ALA A 136 -4.62 14.03 3.39
N TYR A 137 -3.55 14.48 2.74
CA TYR A 137 -3.44 14.44 1.29
C TYR A 137 -3.53 13.01 0.74
N LYS A 138 -2.80 12.04 1.31
CA LYS A 138 -2.90 10.64 0.90
C LYS A 138 -4.34 10.13 0.99
N MET A 139 -5.02 10.37 2.11
CA MET A 139 -6.41 9.94 2.28
C MET A 139 -7.33 10.59 1.26
N ASP A 140 -7.19 11.88 1.01
CA ASP A 140 -8.05 12.62 0.09
C ASP A 140 -7.89 12.15 -1.36
N VAL A 141 -6.66 11.93 -1.84
CA VAL A 141 -6.40 11.51 -3.22
C VAL A 141 -6.71 10.04 -3.47
N VAL A 142 -6.65 9.19 -2.44
CA VAL A 142 -6.90 7.74 -2.57
C VAL A 142 -8.37 7.39 -2.41
N GLN A 143 -9.08 8.08 -1.53
CA GLN A 143 -10.48 7.80 -1.19
C GLN A 143 -11.43 7.58 -2.38
N PRO A 144 -11.35 8.33 -3.50
CA PRO A 144 -12.25 8.14 -4.64
C PRO A 144 -12.10 6.81 -5.38
N TYR A 145 -11.00 6.12 -5.19
CA TYR A 145 -10.62 4.95 -5.96
C TYR A 145 -10.69 3.64 -5.18
N VAL A 146 -10.93 3.69 -3.86
CA VAL A 146 -10.94 2.53 -2.97
C VAL A 146 -12.23 2.42 -2.18
N GLU A 147 -12.60 1.20 -1.79
CA GLU A 147 -13.77 0.98 -0.94
C GLU A 147 -13.49 1.33 0.53
N LYS A 148 -12.25 1.11 0.98
CA LYS A 148 -11.86 1.30 2.37
C LYS A 148 -10.42 1.80 2.51
N LEU A 149 -10.23 2.69 3.47
CA LEU A 149 -8.91 3.06 3.98
C LEU A 149 -8.66 2.29 5.29
N ILE A 150 -7.58 1.54 5.34
CA ILE A 150 -7.00 1.00 6.56
C ILE A 150 -5.63 1.62 6.76
N SER A 151 -5.03 1.48 7.92
CA SER A 151 -3.74 2.13 8.18
C SER A 151 -2.73 1.17 8.78
N PHE A 152 -1.50 1.28 8.34
CA PHE A 152 -0.34 0.63 8.91
C PHE A 152 0.58 1.68 9.54
N GLU A 153 0.78 1.70 10.82
CA GLU A 153 0.06 0.96 11.83
C GLU A 153 -0.13 1.86 13.06
N PHE A 154 -1.17 1.59 13.82
CA PHE A 154 -1.58 2.44 14.93
C PHE A 154 -0.55 2.49 16.07
N SER A 155 -0.06 1.33 16.51
CA SER A 155 0.73 1.21 17.74
C SER A 155 2.00 2.04 17.74
N HIS A 156 2.75 2.03 16.63
CA HIS A 156 4.03 2.74 16.54
C HIS A 156 3.88 4.18 16.06
N PHE A 157 2.97 4.44 15.11
CA PHE A 157 2.99 5.70 14.37
C PHE A 157 1.83 6.64 14.70
N LEU A 158 0.73 6.13 15.28
CA LEU A 158 -0.45 6.93 15.58
C LEU A 158 -0.84 6.93 17.07
N SER A 159 -0.44 5.92 17.83
CA SER A 159 -0.77 5.82 19.25
C SER A 159 -0.23 6.99 20.07
N PRO A 160 -1.03 7.59 20.97
CA PRO A 160 -0.53 8.61 21.90
C PRO A 160 0.51 8.08 22.89
N ASN A 161 0.62 6.73 23.01
CA ASN A 161 1.58 6.04 23.85
C ASN A 161 2.81 5.53 23.06
N SER A 162 2.92 5.91 21.78
CA SER A 162 4.10 5.58 20.96
C SER A 162 5.39 6.17 21.54
N ILE A 163 6.51 5.52 21.24
CA ILE A 163 7.85 6.06 21.52
C ILE A 163 8.13 7.36 20.76
N TRP A 164 7.37 7.65 19.71
CA TRP A 164 7.48 8.86 18.91
C TRP A 164 6.61 9.98 19.47
N PRO A 165 7.19 11.11 19.97
CA PRO A 165 6.38 12.24 20.44
C PRO A 165 5.43 12.81 19.38
N SER A 166 5.82 12.75 18.10
CA SER A 166 5.00 13.21 16.96
C SER A 166 3.72 12.37 16.75
N ALA A 167 3.72 11.10 17.13
CA ALA A 167 2.54 10.22 17.03
C ALA A 167 1.33 10.76 17.83
N ARG A 168 1.58 11.34 19.01
CA ARG A 168 0.51 11.96 19.83
C ARG A 168 -0.18 13.11 19.12
N ASN A 169 0.61 13.95 18.44
CA ASN A 169 0.07 15.06 17.66
C ASN A 169 -0.71 14.56 16.44
N LEU A 170 -0.15 13.57 15.74
CA LEU A 170 -0.80 12.92 14.60
C LEU A 170 -2.14 12.30 15.01
N TYR A 171 -2.19 11.59 16.14
CA TYR A 171 -3.43 11.02 16.70
C TYR A 171 -4.49 12.08 16.97
N LYS A 172 -4.10 13.20 17.59
CA LYS A 172 -5.03 14.31 17.88
C LYS A 172 -5.63 14.85 16.58
N ARG A 173 -4.80 15.11 15.57
CA ARG A 173 -5.25 15.61 14.26
C ARG A 173 -6.15 14.61 13.54
N TYR A 174 -5.80 13.35 13.58
CA TYR A 174 -6.59 12.29 12.98
C TYR A 174 -7.99 12.18 13.63
N LYS A 175 -8.07 12.26 14.95
CA LYS A 175 -9.37 12.30 15.67
C LYS A 175 -10.21 13.51 15.30
N GLU A 176 -9.61 14.69 15.28
CA GLU A 176 -10.29 15.92 14.86
C GLU A 176 -10.88 15.77 13.45
N PHE A 177 -10.11 15.21 12.54
CA PHE A 177 -10.54 14.95 11.16
C PHE A 177 -11.74 13.99 11.07
N LEU A 178 -11.73 12.90 11.83
CA LEU A 178 -12.85 11.95 11.85
C LEU A 178 -14.14 12.57 12.36
N ILE A 179 -14.05 13.38 13.43
CA ILE A 179 -15.23 14.05 14.03
C ILE A 179 -15.80 15.13 13.10
N THR A 180 -14.97 15.78 12.30
CA THR A 180 -15.44 16.85 11.40
C THR A 180 -16.02 16.34 10.08
N LYS A 181 -15.86 15.07 9.77
CA LYS A 181 -16.46 14.43 8.57
C LYS A 181 -17.78 13.70 8.86
N GLU A 182 -18.18 13.62 10.12
CA GLU A 182 -19.54 13.20 10.52
C GLU A 182 -20.52 14.39 10.47
#